data_1f3484a777802f6b86414ac632986b88
#
_entry.id   1f3484a777802f6b86414ac632986b88
#
_cell.length_a   1.000
_cell.length_b   1.000
_cell.length_c   1.000
_cell.angle_alpha   90.00
_cell.angle_beta   90.00
_cell.angle_gamma   90.00
#
_symmetry.space_group_name_H-M   'P 1'
#
loop_
_entity.id
_entity.type
_entity.pdbx_description
1 polymer ?
#
loop_
_entity_poly.entity_id
_entity_poly.type
_entity_poly.pdbx_seq_one_letter_code
_entity_poly.pdbx_strand_id
1 'polypeptide(L)'
;MGSVSNSLVLSPATQEDIPAIVDVWFDAFTQPVIGKLFPDTPGMRQWFRDCHTLDMQTKPLQKYVRVVDEDAKDAQGRPRLVAFGKWDLSTPEERGRRFPLWHIDSPFQDCENLIKGLDGERKRVMGDQKHYYLDTVGTHPNYQRRGAGSMIVKWGCDLADHDGVAAYVDASKEGAPLYKRFGFEDFSKPDEEIASMARAQRA
;
A
#
# COMPACT_ATOMS: atom_id res chain seq x y z
N MET A 1 -25.71 14.05 -21.73
CA MET A 1 -24.45 13.81 -21.04
C MET A 1 -24.77 12.91 -19.84
N GLY A 2 -24.52 11.61 -19.95
CA GLY A 2 -24.76 10.67 -18.86
C GLY A 2 -23.81 10.98 -17.73
N SER A 3 -24.30 11.15 -16.51
CA SER A 3 -23.48 11.20 -15.31
C SER A 3 -22.72 9.86 -15.24
N VAL A 4 -21.41 9.88 -15.30
CA VAL A 4 -20.60 8.71 -14.98
C VAL A 4 -20.84 8.46 -13.49
N SER A 5 -21.74 7.51 -13.20
CA SER A 5 -21.93 7.00 -11.84
C SER A 5 -20.55 6.49 -11.38
N ASN A 6 -20.03 7.06 -10.32
CA ASN A 6 -18.78 6.57 -9.74
C ASN A 6 -19.12 5.33 -8.92
N SER A 7 -19.07 4.16 -9.58
CA SER A 7 -19.35 2.84 -8.97
C SER A 7 -18.30 2.39 -7.97
N LEU A 8 -17.25 3.21 -7.75
CA LEU A 8 -16.17 2.89 -6.82
C LEU A 8 -16.56 3.26 -5.39
N VAL A 9 -16.48 2.27 -4.49
CA VAL A 9 -16.79 2.43 -3.07
C VAL A 9 -15.58 1.97 -2.25
N LEU A 10 -15.15 2.83 -1.31
CA LEU A 10 -14.09 2.52 -0.34
C LEU A 10 -14.71 2.03 0.96
N SER A 11 -14.17 0.96 1.51
CA SER A 11 -14.53 0.42 2.82
C SER A 11 -13.34 -0.24 3.51
N PRO A 12 -13.38 -0.49 4.83
CA PRO A 12 -12.41 -1.37 5.48
C PRO A 12 -12.38 -2.73 4.80
N ALA A 13 -11.17 -3.29 4.65
CA ALA A 13 -11.01 -4.65 4.17
C ALA A 13 -11.05 -5.65 5.33
N THR A 14 -11.48 -6.86 5.05
CA THR A 14 -11.56 -7.98 5.99
C THR A 14 -10.67 -9.13 5.53
N GLN A 15 -10.52 -10.17 6.35
CA GLN A 15 -9.77 -11.36 5.95
C GLN A 15 -10.37 -12.09 4.73
N GLU A 16 -11.65 -11.94 4.48
CA GLU A 16 -12.31 -12.49 3.28
C GLU A 16 -11.84 -11.84 1.97
N ASP A 17 -11.29 -10.62 2.06
CA ASP A 17 -10.77 -9.88 0.91
C ASP A 17 -9.33 -10.27 0.54
N ILE A 18 -8.62 -10.97 1.43
CA ILE A 18 -7.20 -11.28 1.26
C ILE A 18 -6.90 -11.96 -0.08
N PRO A 19 -7.65 -12.96 -0.55
CA PRO A 19 -7.39 -13.53 -1.87
C PRO A 19 -7.40 -12.50 -3.00
N ALA A 20 -8.42 -11.63 -3.02
CA ALA A 20 -8.55 -10.58 -4.03
C ALA A 20 -7.48 -9.48 -3.88
N ILE A 21 -7.07 -9.16 -2.64
CA ILE A 21 -5.95 -8.25 -2.36
C ILE A 21 -4.65 -8.80 -2.97
N VAL A 22 -4.38 -10.09 -2.79
CA VAL A 22 -3.19 -10.74 -3.34
C VAL A 22 -3.24 -10.76 -4.88
N ASP A 23 -4.39 -11.04 -5.47
CA ASP A 23 -4.56 -10.99 -6.92
C ASP A 23 -4.28 -9.57 -7.46
N VAL A 24 -4.87 -8.54 -6.86
CA VAL A 24 -4.61 -7.14 -7.25
C VAL A 24 -3.15 -6.76 -7.02
N TRP A 25 -2.49 -7.29 -5.98
CA TRP A 25 -1.08 -7.04 -5.75
C TRP A 25 -0.22 -7.53 -6.92
N PHE A 26 -0.39 -8.79 -7.34
CA PHE A 26 0.38 -9.36 -8.46
C PHE A 26 0.05 -8.70 -9.80
N ASP A 27 -1.19 -8.26 -10.00
CA ASP A 27 -1.60 -7.53 -11.20
C ASP A 27 -1.03 -6.10 -11.24
N ALA A 28 -0.83 -5.47 -10.09
CA ALA A 28 -0.38 -4.08 -10.00
C ALA A 28 1.15 -3.92 -9.96
N PHE A 29 1.86 -4.87 -9.34
CA PHE A 29 3.32 -4.79 -9.11
C PHE A 29 4.09 -5.66 -10.09
N THR A 30 4.07 -5.27 -11.38
CA THR A 30 4.63 -6.05 -12.50
C THR A 30 6.05 -5.62 -12.91
N GLN A 31 6.68 -4.68 -12.18
CA GLN A 31 8.04 -4.24 -12.48
C GLN A 31 9.04 -5.40 -12.37
N PRO A 32 10.02 -5.52 -13.29
CA PRO A 32 10.95 -6.66 -13.32
C PRO A 32 11.70 -6.91 -12.01
N VAL A 33 12.06 -5.84 -11.30
CA VAL A 33 12.73 -5.95 -9.99
C VAL A 33 11.80 -6.58 -8.95
N ILE A 34 10.53 -6.19 -8.94
CA ILE A 34 9.53 -6.76 -8.02
C ILE A 34 9.27 -8.23 -8.34
N GLY A 35 9.14 -8.58 -9.64
CA GLY A 35 8.95 -9.96 -10.07
C GLY A 35 10.14 -10.89 -9.74
N LYS A 36 11.36 -10.34 -9.60
CA LYS A 36 12.52 -11.11 -9.10
C LYS A 36 12.46 -11.35 -7.59
N LEU A 37 12.01 -10.37 -6.84
CA LEU A 37 11.92 -10.45 -5.38
C LEU A 37 10.72 -11.30 -4.94
N PHE A 38 9.62 -11.19 -5.65
CA PHE A 38 8.34 -11.83 -5.37
C PHE A 38 7.78 -12.48 -6.64
N PRO A 39 8.34 -13.63 -7.07
CA PRO A 39 7.89 -14.30 -8.28
C PRO A 39 6.44 -14.77 -8.13
N ASP A 40 5.66 -14.65 -9.20
CA ASP A 40 4.26 -15.06 -9.20
C ASP A 40 4.14 -16.59 -9.27
N THR A 41 4.27 -17.24 -8.12
CA THR A 41 4.10 -18.67 -7.93
C THR A 41 2.94 -18.96 -6.96
N PRO A 42 2.33 -20.16 -7.03
CA PRO A 42 1.29 -20.55 -6.07
C PRO A 42 1.77 -20.44 -4.61
N GLY A 43 3.04 -20.81 -4.35
CA GLY A 43 3.65 -20.71 -3.02
C GLY A 43 3.78 -19.26 -2.55
N MET A 44 4.28 -18.37 -3.42
CA MET A 44 4.42 -16.96 -3.11
C MET A 44 3.05 -16.29 -2.89
N ARG A 45 2.04 -16.61 -3.72
CA ARG A 45 0.68 -16.13 -3.49
C ARG A 45 0.12 -16.59 -2.15
N GLN A 46 0.38 -17.84 -1.75
CA GLN A 46 -0.04 -18.34 -0.44
C GLN A 46 0.71 -17.62 0.68
N TRP A 47 2.03 -17.43 0.56
CA TRP A 47 2.82 -16.68 1.53
C TRP A 47 2.28 -15.24 1.73
N PHE A 48 1.90 -14.53 0.66
CA PHE A 48 1.26 -13.21 0.78
C PHE A 48 -0.08 -13.28 1.53
N ARG A 49 -0.91 -14.31 1.26
CA ARG A 49 -2.17 -14.51 2.01
C ARG A 49 -1.89 -14.70 3.49
N ASP A 50 -0.90 -15.52 3.83
CA ASP A 50 -0.52 -15.79 5.22
C ASP A 50 0.02 -14.52 5.90
N CYS A 51 0.85 -13.73 5.21
CA CYS A 51 1.35 -12.44 5.70
C CYS A 51 0.21 -11.46 6.01
N HIS A 52 -0.72 -11.27 5.08
CA HIS A 52 -1.86 -10.36 5.29
C HIS A 52 -2.79 -10.87 6.40
N THR A 53 -3.01 -12.18 6.48
CA THR A 53 -3.79 -12.80 7.56
C THR A 53 -3.15 -12.54 8.91
N LEU A 54 -1.84 -12.79 9.03
CA LEU A 54 -1.09 -12.54 10.25
C LEU A 54 -1.16 -11.07 10.66
N ASP A 55 -0.93 -10.15 9.71
CA ASP A 55 -0.99 -8.72 9.97
C ASP A 55 -2.37 -8.29 10.49
N MET A 56 -3.46 -8.72 9.84
CA MET A 56 -4.82 -8.38 10.27
C MET A 56 -5.18 -8.99 11.65
N GLN A 57 -4.58 -10.13 12.02
CA GLN A 57 -4.82 -10.78 13.31
C GLN A 57 -3.98 -10.21 14.45
N THR A 58 -2.74 -9.78 14.17
CA THR A 58 -1.76 -9.48 15.22
C THR A 58 -1.31 -8.03 15.29
N LYS A 59 -1.59 -7.23 14.23
CA LYS A 59 -1.14 -5.83 14.15
C LYS A 59 -2.34 -4.88 14.06
N PRO A 60 -2.99 -4.55 15.19
CA PRO A 60 -4.24 -3.78 15.21
C PRO A 60 -4.09 -2.35 14.67
N LEU A 61 -2.88 -1.80 14.63
CA LEU A 61 -2.58 -0.48 14.06
C LEU A 61 -2.33 -0.51 12.56
N GLN A 62 -2.24 -1.69 11.95
CA GLN A 62 -2.25 -1.82 10.49
C GLN A 62 -3.68 -1.86 9.97
N LYS A 63 -4.05 -0.86 9.19
CA LYS A 63 -5.39 -0.70 8.64
C LYS A 63 -5.40 -1.02 7.16
N TYR A 64 -6.25 -1.97 6.81
CA TYR A 64 -6.49 -2.33 5.42
C TYR A 64 -7.79 -1.70 4.95
N VAL A 65 -7.72 -1.05 3.79
CA VAL A 65 -8.90 -0.52 3.08
C VAL A 65 -8.94 -1.09 1.68
N ARG A 66 -10.15 -1.28 1.17
CA ARG A 66 -10.40 -1.75 -0.20
C ARG A 66 -11.25 -0.76 -0.96
N VAL A 67 -11.10 -0.76 -2.27
CA VAL A 67 -12.04 -0.12 -3.18
C VAL A 67 -12.65 -1.21 -4.05
N VAL A 68 -13.97 -1.26 -4.09
CA VAL A 68 -14.73 -2.15 -4.97
C VAL A 68 -15.42 -1.37 -6.07
N ASP A 69 -15.61 -2.01 -7.23
CA ASP A 69 -16.50 -1.52 -8.29
C ASP A 69 -17.84 -2.26 -8.15
N GLU A 70 -18.91 -1.54 -7.79
CA GLU A 70 -20.23 -2.13 -7.58
C GLU A 70 -20.87 -2.64 -8.88
N ASP A 71 -20.49 -2.05 -10.02
CA ASP A 71 -21.00 -2.43 -11.35
C ASP A 71 -20.28 -3.65 -11.91
N ALA A 72 -19.09 -4.00 -11.38
CA ALA A 72 -18.33 -5.19 -11.77
C ALA A 72 -18.46 -6.29 -10.71
N LYS A 73 -18.51 -7.55 -11.17
CA LYS A 73 -18.62 -8.71 -10.26
C LYS A 73 -17.37 -9.58 -10.34
N ASP A 74 -17.02 -10.16 -9.19
CA ASP A 74 -16.03 -11.23 -9.10
C ASP A 74 -16.66 -12.59 -9.49
N ALA A 75 -15.87 -13.65 -9.47
CA ALA A 75 -16.32 -15.01 -9.79
C ALA A 75 -17.40 -15.55 -8.83
N GLN A 76 -17.56 -14.93 -7.65
CA GLN A 76 -18.56 -15.28 -6.64
C GLN A 76 -19.80 -14.36 -6.71
N GLY A 77 -19.86 -13.44 -7.70
CA GLY A 77 -20.97 -12.50 -7.89
C GLY A 77 -20.96 -11.31 -6.91
N ARG A 78 -19.90 -11.10 -6.15
CA ARG A 78 -19.71 -9.97 -5.24
C ARG A 78 -19.16 -8.75 -6.01
N PRO A 79 -19.31 -7.49 -5.50
CA PRO A 79 -18.60 -6.34 -6.05
C PRO A 79 -17.10 -6.62 -6.17
N ARG A 80 -16.54 -6.31 -7.33
CA ARG A 80 -15.14 -6.62 -7.63
C ARG A 80 -14.19 -5.71 -6.86
N LEU A 81 -13.27 -6.28 -6.07
CA LEU A 81 -12.17 -5.54 -5.48
C LEU A 81 -11.20 -5.10 -6.58
N VAL A 82 -10.97 -3.79 -6.69
CA VAL A 82 -10.18 -3.19 -7.77
C VAL A 82 -8.94 -2.44 -7.28
N ALA A 83 -8.91 -2.10 -6.00
CA ALA A 83 -7.74 -1.53 -5.35
C ALA A 83 -7.75 -1.82 -3.85
N PHE A 84 -6.58 -1.81 -3.25
CA PHE A 84 -6.43 -1.91 -1.81
C PHE A 84 -5.30 -1.02 -1.31
N GLY A 85 -5.34 -0.69 -0.02
CA GLY A 85 -4.27 0.00 0.68
C GLY A 85 -4.06 -0.56 2.07
N LYS A 86 -2.80 -0.56 2.49
CA LYS A 86 -2.36 -0.92 3.84
C LYS A 86 -1.69 0.30 4.45
N TRP A 87 -2.29 0.84 5.50
CA TRP A 87 -1.74 1.93 6.29
C TRP A 87 -1.26 1.41 7.64
N ASP A 88 -0.05 1.76 8.03
CA ASP A 88 0.50 1.49 9.35
C ASP A 88 0.44 2.76 10.21
N LEU A 89 -0.39 2.74 11.24
CA LEU A 89 -0.66 3.85 12.15
C LEU A 89 0.20 3.81 13.41
N SER A 90 1.10 2.82 13.53
CA SER A 90 1.98 2.66 14.69
C SER A 90 3.04 3.76 14.75
N THR A 91 3.51 4.04 15.95
CA THR A 91 4.70 4.89 16.15
C THR A 91 5.94 4.18 15.58
N PRO A 92 7.06 4.91 15.33
CA PRO A 92 8.31 4.28 14.91
C PRO A 92 8.78 3.15 15.82
N GLU A 93 8.56 3.27 17.14
CA GLU A 93 8.96 2.27 18.15
C GLU A 93 8.06 1.04 18.14
N GLU A 94 6.75 1.21 17.87
CA GLU A 94 5.78 0.12 17.81
C GLU A 94 5.83 -0.64 16.48
N ARG A 95 6.40 0.00 15.45
CA ARG A 95 6.44 -0.56 14.09
C ARG A 95 7.42 -1.72 14.01
N GLY A 96 6.90 -2.91 14.15
CA GLY A 96 7.68 -4.14 14.04
C GLY A 96 8.13 -4.47 12.61
N ARG A 97 8.68 -5.66 12.43
CA ARG A 97 9.11 -6.17 11.12
C ARG A 97 7.92 -6.14 10.12
N ARG A 98 8.18 -5.63 8.91
CA ARG A 98 7.18 -5.46 7.85
C ARG A 98 6.64 -6.81 7.36
N PHE A 99 7.53 -7.77 7.10
CA PHE A 99 7.20 -9.11 6.61
C PHE A 99 7.71 -10.20 7.58
N PRO A 100 7.07 -11.37 7.65
CA PRO A 100 7.62 -12.54 8.35
C PRO A 100 8.89 -13.04 7.64
N LEU A 101 9.31 -14.27 7.92
CA LEU A 101 10.39 -14.90 7.18
C LEU A 101 10.04 -15.01 5.69
N TRP A 102 11.00 -14.71 4.83
CA TRP A 102 10.80 -14.73 3.38
C TRP A 102 10.47 -16.14 2.87
N HIS A 103 9.63 -16.19 1.84
CA HIS A 103 9.35 -17.44 1.13
C HIS A 103 10.64 -17.93 0.44
N ILE A 104 10.75 -19.25 0.26
CA ILE A 104 11.95 -19.85 -0.35
C ILE A 104 12.18 -19.40 -1.80
N ASP A 105 11.12 -18.99 -2.51
CA ASP A 105 11.22 -18.47 -3.88
C ASP A 105 11.75 -17.02 -3.93
N SER A 106 11.84 -16.33 -2.78
CA SER A 106 12.38 -14.97 -2.69
C SER A 106 13.89 -14.99 -2.47
N PRO A 107 14.68 -14.14 -3.16
CA PRO A 107 16.08 -13.96 -2.87
C PRO A 107 16.24 -13.24 -1.53
N PHE A 108 16.52 -14.00 -0.47
CA PHE A 108 16.53 -13.52 0.92
C PHE A 108 17.29 -12.21 1.10
N GLN A 109 18.53 -12.15 0.62
CA GLN A 109 19.40 -10.99 0.86
C GLN A 109 18.88 -9.74 0.15
N ASP A 110 18.35 -9.89 -1.07
CA ASP A 110 17.84 -8.76 -1.85
C ASP A 110 16.55 -8.20 -1.22
N CYS A 111 15.69 -9.08 -0.71
CA CYS A 111 14.48 -8.67 0.03
C CYS A 111 14.84 -7.94 1.34
N GLU A 112 15.80 -8.46 2.12
CA GLU A 112 16.28 -7.77 3.33
C GLU A 112 16.89 -6.41 3.00
N ASN A 113 17.69 -6.32 1.94
CA ASN A 113 18.32 -5.07 1.50
C ASN A 113 17.27 -4.03 1.07
N LEU A 114 16.26 -4.45 0.32
CA LEU A 114 15.17 -3.56 -0.07
C LEU A 114 14.47 -2.98 1.17
N ILE A 115 14.00 -3.84 2.07
CA ILE A 115 13.25 -3.37 3.26
C ILE A 115 14.12 -2.50 4.15
N LYS A 116 15.37 -2.88 4.38
CA LYS A 116 16.32 -2.08 5.16
C LYS A 116 16.57 -0.71 4.51
N GLY A 117 16.66 -0.65 3.19
CA GLY A 117 16.79 0.60 2.44
C GLY A 117 15.58 1.53 2.65
N LEU A 118 14.35 1.00 2.47
CA LEU A 118 13.11 1.75 2.67
C LEU A 118 12.97 2.24 4.12
N ASP A 119 13.25 1.38 5.10
CA ASP A 119 13.22 1.76 6.52
C ASP A 119 14.26 2.84 6.84
N GLY A 120 15.46 2.74 6.24
CA GLY A 120 16.52 3.73 6.39
C GLY A 120 16.13 5.10 5.84
N GLU A 121 15.54 5.15 4.65
CA GLU A 121 15.07 6.40 4.04
C GLU A 121 13.91 7.01 4.83
N ARG A 122 12.93 6.19 5.26
CA ARG A 122 11.86 6.66 6.12
C ARG A 122 12.40 7.25 7.43
N LYS A 123 13.36 6.57 8.08
CA LYS A 123 14.02 7.10 9.30
C LYS A 123 14.79 8.39 9.02
N ARG A 124 15.45 8.51 7.88
CA ARG A 124 16.16 9.73 7.47
C ARG A 124 15.20 10.92 7.31
N VAL A 125 14.03 10.69 6.68
CA VAL A 125 13.06 11.75 6.38
C VAL A 125 12.22 12.11 7.59
N MET A 126 11.72 11.12 8.33
CA MET A 126 10.76 11.31 9.42
C MET A 126 11.41 11.40 10.80
N GLY A 127 12.65 10.92 10.97
CA GLY A 127 13.29 10.83 12.28
C GLY A 127 12.46 9.99 13.25
N ASP A 128 12.24 10.53 14.45
CA ASP A 128 11.40 9.93 15.49
C ASP A 128 9.97 10.53 15.52
N GLN A 129 9.64 11.39 14.54
CA GLN A 129 8.32 11.99 14.47
C GLN A 129 7.27 10.90 14.20
N LYS A 130 6.19 10.91 14.99
CA LYS A 130 5.01 10.07 14.73
C LYS A 130 4.45 10.40 13.33
N HIS A 131 4.25 9.36 12.55
CA HIS A 131 3.69 9.49 11.20
C HIS A 131 2.92 8.23 10.82
N TYR A 132 1.89 8.38 10.02
CA TYR A 132 1.20 7.27 9.38
C TYR A 132 1.95 6.88 8.10
N TYR A 133 2.15 5.59 7.91
CA TYR A 133 2.90 5.05 6.79
C TYR A 133 1.96 4.32 5.83
N LEU A 134 1.83 4.82 4.59
CA LEU A 134 1.20 4.06 3.54
C LEU A 134 2.18 2.97 3.07
N ASP A 135 2.05 1.80 3.68
CA ASP A 135 2.93 0.65 3.47
C ASP A 135 2.80 0.09 2.05
N THR A 136 1.56 -0.09 1.59
CA THR A 136 1.28 -0.65 0.27
C THR A 136 -0.03 -0.07 -0.27
N VAL A 137 -0.04 0.28 -1.55
CA VAL A 137 -1.26 0.58 -2.30
C VAL A 137 -1.15 -0.04 -3.69
N GLY A 138 -2.14 -0.82 -4.05
CA GLY A 138 -2.26 -1.46 -5.36
C GLY A 138 -3.59 -1.13 -6.03
N THR A 139 -3.55 -0.87 -7.33
CA THR A 139 -4.76 -0.71 -8.16
C THR A 139 -4.62 -1.59 -9.39
N HIS A 140 -5.59 -2.47 -9.59
CA HIS A 140 -5.66 -3.35 -10.75
C HIS A 140 -5.51 -2.51 -12.05
N PRO A 141 -4.69 -2.92 -13.03
CA PRO A 141 -4.35 -2.13 -14.21
C PRO A 141 -5.57 -1.57 -14.95
N ASN A 142 -6.61 -2.37 -15.15
CA ASN A 142 -7.85 -1.96 -15.84
C ASN A 142 -8.68 -0.92 -15.08
N TYR A 143 -8.34 -0.62 -13.82
CA TYR A 143 -9.03 0.34 -12.95
C TYR A 143 -8.17 1.54 -12.56
N GLN A 144 -6.94 1.59 -13.07
CA GLN A 144 -6.07 2.75 -12.88
C GLN A 144 -6.68 4.01 -13.51
N ARG A 145 -6.30 5.18 -13.02
CA ARG A 145 -6.75 6.51 -13.48
C ARG A 145 -8.26 6.76 -13.31
N ARG A 146 -8.99 5.89 -12.62
CA ARG A 146 -10.41 6.03 -12.29
C ARG A 146 -10.65 6.59 -10.88
N GLY A 147 -9.60 6.88 -10.11
CA GLY A 147 -9.68 7.50 -8.78
C GLY A 147 -9.54 6.54 -7.59
N ALA A 148 -9.49 5.21 -7.79
CA ALA A 148 -9.41 4.24 -6.69
C ALA A 148 -8.21 4.48 -5.75
N GLY A 149 -7.01 4.67 -6.29
CA GLY A 149 -5.83 5.01 -5.48
C GLY A 149 -5.98 6.34 -4.75
N SER A 150 -6.64 7.34 -5.36
CA SER A 150 -6.92 8.62 -4.71
C SER A 150 -7.82 8.48 -3.48
N MET A 151 -8.82 7.59 -3.53
CA MET A 151 -9.71 7.32 -2.40
C MET A 151 -8.92 6.75 -1.21
N ILE A 152 -7.99 5.82 -1.49
CA ILE A 152 -7.14 5.18 -0.46
C ILE A 152 -6.19 6.19 0.17
N VAL A 153 -5.51 7.01 -0.66
CA VAL A 153 -4.59 8.04 -0.16
C VAL A 153 -5.35 9.09 0.65
N LYS A 154 -6.51 9.55 0.13
CA LYS A 154 -7.37 10.50 0.84
C LYS A 154 -7.79 9.99 2.20
N TRP A 155 -8.23 8.73 2.30
CA TRP A 155 -8.66 8.11 3.56
C TRP A 155 -7.58 8.21 4.64
N GLY A 156 -6.34 7.84 4.33
CA GLY A 156 -5.26 7.90 5.30
C GLY A 156 -4.79 9.32 5.60
N CYS A 157 -4.85 10.24 4.61
CA CYS A 157 -4.56 11.65 4.85
C CYS A 157 -5.61 12.31 5.74
N ASP A 158 -6.90 12.03 5.54
CA ASP A 158 -7.97 12.56 6.40
C ASP A 158 -7.80 12.07 7.84
N LEU A 159 -7.41 10.79 8.02
CA LEU A 159 -7.13 10.24 9.34
C LEU A 159 -5.90 10.90 9.99
N ALA A 160 -4.82 11.09 9.22
CA ALA A 160 -3.61 11.77 9.69
C ALA A 160 -3.91 13.22 10.09
N ASP A 161 -4.74 13.94 9.32
CA ASP A 161 -5.17 15.31 9.65
C ASP A 161 -6.03 15.36 10.92
N HIS A 162 -6.99 14.41 11.05
CA HIS A 162 -7.81 14.30 12.26
C HIS A 162 -6.97 14.08 13.52
N ASP A 163 -5.93 13.24 13.42
CA ASP A 163 -5.08 12.87 14.55
C ASP A 163 -3.88 13.83 14.75
N GLY A 164 -3.73 14.83 13.87
CA GLY A 164 -2.63 15.82 13.94
C GLY A 164 -1.26 15.17 13.75
N VAL A 165 -1.13 14.18 12.85
CA VAL A 165 0.14 13.48 12.58
C VAL A 165 0.58 13.66 11.11
N ALA A 166 1.87 13.48 10.87
CA ALA A 166 2.44 13.46 9.53
C ALA A 166 2.09 12.15 8.80
N ALA A 167 2.34 12.10 7.49
CA ALA A 167 2.22 10.88 6.70
C ALA A 167 3.47 10.66 5.84
N TYR A 168 3.79 9.39 5.55
CA TYR A 168 4.92 9.00 4.73
C TYR A 168 4.53 7.88 3.76
N VAL A 169 5.18 7.84 2.61
CA VAL A 169 5.05 6.77 1.61
C VAL A 169 6.35 6.59 0.82
N ASP A 170 6.70 5.34 0.53
CA ASP A 170 7.68 4.98 -0.49
C ASP A 170 6.94 4.88 -1.83
N ALA A 171 7.18 5.82 -2.73
CA ALA A 171 6.41 5.95 -3.96
C ALA A 171 7.22 5.51 -5.19
N SER A 172 6.57 4.80 -6.13
CA SER A 172 7.14 4.68 -7.47
C SER A 172 7.11 6.02 -8.20
N LYS A 173 7.95 6.18 -9.22
CA LYS A 173 7.97 7.40 -10.07
C LYS A 173 6.60 7.68 -10.69
N GLU A 174 5.88 6.63 -11.09
CA GLU A 174 4.53 6.71 -11.64
C GLU A 174 3.49 7.10 -10.59
N GLY A 175 3.69 6.67 -9.33
CA GLY A 175 2.80 6.97 -8.20
C GLY A 175 3.02 8.36 -7.59
N ALA A 176 4.23 8.91 -7.65
CA ALA A 176 4.58 10.18 -7.02
C ALA A 176 3.62 11.35 -7.36
N PRO A 177 3.15 11.53 -8.62
CA PRO A 177 2.18 12.58 -8.93
C PRO A 177 0.85 12.45 -8.19
N LEU A 178 0.44 11.23 -7.81
CA LEU A 178 -0.76 11.02 -7.00
C LEU A 178 -0.56 11.64 -5.61
N TYR A 179 0.53 11.32 -4.94
CA TYR A 179 0.80 11.77 -3.57
C TYR A 179 1.00 13.28 -3.49
N LYS A 180 1.67 13.91 -4.48
CA LYS A 180 1.82 15.37 -4.57
C LYS A 180 0.47 16.11 -4.52
N ARG A 181 -0.60 15.55 -5.10
CA ARG A 181 -1.95 16.13 -5.04
C ARG A 181 -2.56 16.14 -3.63
N PHE A 182 -2.04 15.29 -2.74
CA PHE A 182 -2.46 15.22 -1.33
C PHE A 182 -1.48 15.93 -0.39
N GLY A 183 -0.54 16.70 -0.95
CA GLY A 183 0.40 17.52 -0.17
C GLY A 183 1.64 16.78 0.30
N PHE A 184 1.97 15.62 -0.28
CA PHE A 184 3.27 15.01 -0.05
C PHE A 184 4.35 15.74 -0.86
N GLU A 185 5.47 15.95 -0.21
CA GLU A 185 6.69 16.48 -0.79
C GLU A 185 7.73 15.36 -0.98
N ASP A 186 8.58 15.49 -1.97
CA ASP A 186 9.59 14.50 -2.32
C ASP A 186 10.92 14.85 -1.65
N PHE A 187 11.40 13.96 -0.81
CA PHE A 187 12.66 14.06 -0.05
C PHE A 187 13.71 13.06 -0.54
N SER A 188 13.52 12.47 -1.72
CA SER A 188 14.46 11.50 -2.28
C SER A 188 15.83 12.10 -2.50
N LYS A 189 16.87 11.27 -2.39
CA LYS A 189 18.19 11.64 -2.91
C LYS A 189 18.17 11.61 -4.44
N PRO A 190 19.12 12.32 -5.07
CA PRO A 190 19.29 12.22 -6.53
C PRO A 190 19.42 10.75 -6.97
N ASP A 191 18.80 10.44 -8.10
CA ASP A 191 18.88 9.15 -8.80
C ASP A 191 18.23 7.94 -8.07
N GLU A 192 17.51 8.15 -6.97
CA GLU A 192 16.73 7.07 -6.34
C GLU A 192 15.52 6.67 -7.21
N GLU A 193 15.32 5.36 -7.35
CA GLU A 193 14.19 4.81 -8.13
C GLU A 193 12.87 4.86 -7.37
N ILE A 194 12.94 4.78 -6.03
CA ILE A 194 11.78 4.86 -5.13
C ILE A 194 11.83 6.21 -4.44
N ALA A 195 10.79 7.00 -4.60
CA ALA A 195 10.69 8.31 -3.99
C ALA A 195 10.28 8.21 -2.52
N SER A 196 11.04 8.88 -1.66
CA SER A 196 10.75 9.04 -0.23
C SER A 196 9.88 10.27 -0.04
N MET A 197 8.56 10.09 0.12
CA MET A 197 7.63 11.20 0.16
C MET A 197 6.99 11.37 1.52
N ALA A 198 6.99 12.59 2.03
CA ALA A 198 6.40 12.91 3.32
C ALA A 198 5.40 14.07 3.20
N ARG A 199 4.39 14.04 4.06
CA ARG A 199 3.39 15.08 4.21
C ARG A 199 3.40 15.53 5.67
N ALA A 200 3.62 16.83 5.89
CA ALA A 200 3.58 17.40 7.22
C ALA A 200 2.17 17.26 7.85
N GLN A 201 2.13 17.19 9.19
CA GLN A 201 0.88 17.31 9.91
C GLN A 201 0.19 18.64 9.56
N ARG A 202 -1.12 18.62 9.49
CA ARG A 202 -1.94 19.82 9.33
C ARG A 202 -2.61 20.16 10.66
N ALA A 203 -2.62 21.45 10.94
CA ALA A 203 -3.30 21.99 12.13
C ALA A 203 -4.82 22.00 11.92
#